data_29649517b72d00bf326d389baf0fca7e
#
_entry.id   29649517b72d00bf326d389baf0fca7e
#
_cell.length_a   1.000
_cell.length_b   1.000
_cell.length_c   1.000
_cell.angle_alpha   90.00
_cell.angle_beta   90.00
_cell.angle_gamma   90.00
#
_symmetry.space_group_name_H-M   'P 1'
#
loop_
_entity.id
_entity.type
_entity.pdbx_description
1 polymer ?
#
loop_
_entity_poly.entity_id
_entity_poly.type
_entity_poly.pdbx_seq_one_letter_code
_entity_poly.pdbx_strand_id
1 'polypeptide(L)'
;MRASRSSGPSAHPGHAGHAGHGGPPAPIAGTYITEVKLPAIVDYILAAKRAAGALGLVVGFSLQEIDELNIAVTQACENAIAAANEQWGRGNGQLKLLFKTQPRRLEVEVRSVPPRAVEMQQAVRPARRDEAVDYESVGVNMIRLFVDELRYHRDQQTGIMRMRMVKYLIE
;
A
#
# COMPACT_ATOMS: atom_id res chain seq x y z
N MET A 1 2.39 -80.68 -11.98
CA MET A 1 3.03 -79.83 -10.97
C MET A 1 3.49 -78.53 -11.67
N ARG A 2 2.78 -77.44 -11.50
CA ARG A 2 3.29 -76.09 -11.28
C ARG A 2 2.14 -75.07 -11.38
N ALA A 3 1.97 -74.36 -10.29
CA ALA A 3 0.90 -73.40 -10.11
C ALA A 3 1.16 -72.12 -10.88
N SER A 4 0.12 -71.64 -11.53
CA SER A 4 0.04 -70.30 -12.15
C SER A 4 -0.32 -69.26 -11.11
N ARG A 5 0.48 -68.20 -10.94
CA ARG A 5 0.16 -67.07 -10.14
C ARG A 5 -0.44 -65.98 -11.05
N SER A 6 -1.70 -65.63 -10.83
CA SER A 6 -2.36 -64.49 -11.39
C SER A 6 -1.98 -63.24 -10.64
N SER A 7 -1.37 -62.26 -11.31
CA SER A 7 -1.16 -60.91 -10.78
C SER A 7 -2.39 -60.06 -11.09
N GLY A 8 -3.03 -59.58 -10.02
CA GLY A 8 -4.14 -58.63 -10.11
C GLY A 8 -3.66 -57.19 -10.39
N PRO A 9 -4.51 -56.34 -11.00
CA PRO A 9 -4.16 -54.97 -11.30
C PRO A 9 -4.23 -54.09 -10.06
N SER A 10 -3.15 -53.34 -9.82
CA SER A 10 -3.08 -52.29 -8.79
C SER A 10 -4.00 -51.13 -9.16
N ALA A 11 -4.95 -50.83 -8.31
CA ALA A 11 -5.80 -49.64 -8.39
C ALA A 11 -4.98 -48.41 -7.96
N HIS A 12 -4.85 -47.45 -8.84
CA HIS A 12 -4.38 -46.11 -8.50
C HIS A 12 -5.46 -45.35 -7.74
N PRO A 13 -5.16 -44.70 -6.59
CA PRO A 13 -6.10 -43.80 -5.95
C PRO A 13 -6.26 -42.54 -6.78
N GLY A 14 -7.49 -42.27 -7.18
CA GLY A 14 -7.86 -41.06 -7.94
C GLY A 14 -7.50 -39.78 -7.19
N HIS A 15 -6.84 -38.89 -7.91
CA HIS A 15 -6.68 -37.51 -7.47
C HIS A 15 -8.06 -36.86 -7.30
N ALA A 16 -8.46 -36.62 -6.06
CA ALA A 16 -9.59 -35.76 -5.74
C ALA A 16 -9.27 -34.35 -6.21
N GLY A 17 -9.95 -33.90 -7.27
CA GLY A 17 -9.86 -32.54 -7.77
C GLY A 17 -10.27 -31.55 -6.66
N HIS A 18 -9.33 -30.69 -6.28
CA HIS A 18 -9.63 -29.49 -5.50
C HIS A 18 -10.44 -28.55 -6.40
N ALA A 19 -11.77 -28.64 -6.32
CA ALA A 19 -12.66 -27.61 -6.79
C ALA A 19 -12.44 -26.37 -5.92
N GLY A 20 -11.64 -25.43 -6.43
CA GLY A 20 -11.47 -24.12 -5.82
C GLY A 20 -12.81 -23.39 -5.79
N HIS A 21 -13.44 -23.32 -4.63
CA HIS A 21 -14.56 -22.45 -4.38
C HIS A 21 -14.02 -21.02 -4.24
N GLY A 22 -13.87 -20.34 -5.38
CA GLY A 22 -13.63 -18.91 -5.43
C GLY A 22 -14.92 -18.13 -5.15
N GLY A 23 -15.46 -18.25 -3.94
CA GLY A 23 -16.43 -17.29 -3.45
C GLY A 23 -15.73 -15.94 -3.18
N PRO A 24 -16.47 -14.81 -3.18
CA PRO A 24 -15.90 -13.53 -2.80
C PRO A 24 -15.26 -13.66 -1.41
N PRO A 25 -14.10 -13.01 -1.18
CA PRO A 25 -13.45 -13.07 0.12
C PRO A 25 -14.41 -12.61 1.21
N ALA A 26 -14.43 -13.31 2.34
CA ALA A 26 -15.25 -12.93 3.48
C ALA A 26 -14.89 -11.48 3.90
N PRO A 27 -15.89 -10.63 4.19
CA PRO A 27 -15.63 -9.25 4.57
C PRO A 27 -14.76 -9.21 5.82
N ILE A 28 -13.76 -8.31 5.80
CA ILE A 28 -12.89 -8.09 6.96
C ILE A 28 -13.72 -7.59 8.14
N ALA A 29 -13.55 -8.22 9.30
CA ALA A 29 -14.32 -7.90 10.50
C ALA A 29 -13.63 -6.91 11.46
N GLY A 30 -12.38 -6.53 11.19
CA GLY A 30 -11.55 -5.72 12.09
C GLY A 30 -10.76 -4.63 11.40
N THR A 31 -9.87 -4.01 12.18
CA THR A 31 -8.89 -3.05 11.69
C THR A 31 -7.53 -3.73 11.62
N TYR A 32 -6.91 -3.70 10.44
CA TYR A 32 -5.58 -4.26 10.24
C TYR A 32 -4.65 -3.19 9.68
N ILE A 33 -3.39 -3.24 10.10
CA ILE A 33 -2.35 -2.30 9.68
C ILE A 33 -1.26 -3.07 8.93
N THR A 34 -0.94 -2.60 7.73
CA THR A 34 0.17 -3.11 6.92
C THR A 34 1.14 -1.96 6.66
N GLU A 35 2.41 -2.18 6.93
CA GLU A 35 3.47 -1.20 6.68
C GLU A 35 4.39 -1.69 5.57
N VAL A 36 4.71 -0.79 4.63
CA VAL A 36 5.67 -1.04 3.55
C VAL A 36 6.70 0.08 3.55
N LYS A 37 7.99 -0.28 3.58
CA LYS A 37 9.11 0.65 3.45
C LYS A 37 9.82 0.40 2.12
N LEU A 38 10.04 1.47 1.37
CA LEU A 38 10.62 1.42 0.03
C LEU A 38 11.72 2.49 -0.09
N PRO A 39 12.72 2.29 -0.93
CA PRO A 39 13.60 3.40 -1.35
C PRO A 39 12.78 4.52 -2.02
N ALA A 40 13.20 5.78 -1.82
CA ALA A 40 12.59 6.93 -2.49
C ALA A 40 13.04 7.02 -3.96
N ILE A 41 12.74 5.99 -4.74
CA ILE A 41 13.09 5.81 -6.14
C ILE A 41 11.83 5.43 -6.93
N VAL A 42 11.62 6.03 -8.10
CA VAL A 42 10.41 5.91 -8.92
C VAL A 42 10.08 4.45 -9.25
N ASP A 43 11.08 3.62 -9.52
CA ASP A 43 10.89 2.21 -9.88
C ASP A 43 10.17 1.40 -8.78
N TYR A 44 10.29 1.80 -7.53
CA TYR A 44 9.63 1.14 -6.40
C TYR A 44 8.15 1.53 -6.22
N ILE A 45 7.63 2.52 -6.96
CA ILE A 45 6.21 2.88 -6.95
C ILE A 45 5.34 1.68 -7.38
N LEU A 46 5.85 0.83 -8.25
CA LEU A 46 5.15 -0.39 -8.65
C LEU A 46 4.81 -1.29 -7.44
N ALA A 47 5.73 -1.43 -6.48
CA ALA A 47 5.48 -2.21 -5.26
C ALA A 47 4.39 -1.55 -4.39
N ALA A 48 4.41 -0.22 -4.26
CA ALA A 48 3.37 0.52 -3.55
C ALA A 48 1.98 0.32 -4.18
N LYS A 49 1.87 0.41 -5.51
CA LYS A 49 0.63 0.16 -6.26
C LYS A 49 0.12 -1.27 -6.07
N ARG A 50 1.01 -2.26 -6.14
CA ARG A 50 0.63 -3.67 -5.95
C ARG A 50 0.09 -3.93 -4.54
N ALA A 51 0.72 -3.35 -3.51
CA ALA A 51 0.24 -3.43 -2.14
C ALA A 51 -1.14 -2.77 -1.99
N ALA A 52 -1.32 -1.56 -2.52
CA ALA A 52 -2.59 -0.84 -2.49
C ALA A 52 -3.70 -1.61 -3.19
N GLY A 53 -3.46 -2.12 -4.40
CA GLY A 53 -4.43 -2.90 -5.16
C GLY A 53 -4.83 -4.20 -4.45
N ALA A 54 -3.87 -4.93 -3.90
CA ALA A 54 -4.14 -6.16 -3.15
C ALA A 54 -4.98 -5.89 -1.89
N LEU A 55 -4.68 -4.83 -1.14
CA LEU A 55 -5.45 -4.44 0.03
C LEU A 55 -6.83 -3.86 -0.32
N GLY A 56 -6.95 -3.19 -1.47
CA GLY A 56 -8.24 -2.77 -2.03
C GLY A 56 -9.16 -3.95 -2.31
N LEU A 57 -8.63 -5.04 -2.89
CA LEU A 57 -9.38 -6.29 -3.09
C LEU A 57 -9.84 -6.90 -1.77
N VAL A 58 -8.99 -6.87 -0.72
CA VAL A 58 -9.36 -7.36 0.62
C VAL A 58 -10.51 -6.56 1.22
N VAL A 59 -10.58 -5.24 0.97
CA VAL A 59 -11.71 -4.38 1.40
C VAL A 59 -12.97 -4.64 0.58
N GLY A 60 -12.83 -5.16 -0.65
CA GLY A 60 -13.92 -5.46 -1.57
C GLY A 60 -14.11 -4.42 -2.68
N PHE A 61 -13.12 -3.57 -2.92
CA PHE A 61 -13.18 -2.59 -4.00
C PHE A 61 -13.30 -3.25 -5.37
N SER A 62 -14.08 -2.63 -6.25
CA SER A 62 -14.16 -2.97 -7.67
C SER A 62 -12.83 -2.68 -8.38
N LEU A 63 -12.64 -3.23 -9.58
CA LEU A 63 -11.45 -2.95 -10.39
C LEU A 63 -11.29 -1.46 -10.69
N GLN A 64 -12.40 -0.75 -10.95
CA GLN A 64 -12.36 0.71 -11.17
C GLN A 64 -11.88 1.44 -9.92
N GLU A 65 -12.41 1.13 -8.73
CA GLU A 65 -11.99 1.76 -7.47
C GLU A 65 -10.52 1.46 -7.15
N ILE A 66 -10.02 0.27 -7.52
CA ILE A 66 -8.61 -0.10 -7.38
C ILE A 66 -7.74 0.71 -8.34
N ASP A 67 -8.17 0.92 -9.58
CA ASP A 67 -7.43 1.73 -10.55
C ASP A 67 -7.36 3.20 -10.09
N GLU A 68 -8.45 3.76 -9.60
CA GLU A 68 -8.50 5.08 -8.99
C GLU A 68 -7.54 5.21 -7.80
N LEU A 69 -7.58 4.22 -6.89
CA LEU A 69 -6.65 4.15 -5.76
C LEU A 69 -5.19 4.07 -6.22
N ASN A 70 -4.89 3.28 -7.25
CA ASN A 70 -3.55 3.14 -7.80
C ASN A 70 -3.04 4.46 -8.41
N ILE A 71 -3.89 5.26 -9.04
CA ILE A 71 -3.54 6.60 -9.55
C ILE A 71 -3.19 7.51 -8.37
N ALA A 72 -4.04 7.54 -7.35
CA ALA A 72 -3.82 8.35 -6.15
C ALA A 72 -2.53 7.99 -5.41
N VAL A 73 -2.27 6.68 -5.20
CA VAL A 73 -1.06 6.18 -4.54
C VAL A 73 0.19 6.48 -5.37
N THR A 74 0.12 6.35 -6.70
CA THR A 74 1.24 6.71 -7.58
C THR A 74 1.62 8.16 -7.39
N GLN A 75 0.65 9.08 -7.49
CA GLN A 75 0.90 10.52 -7.37
C GLN A 75 1.39 10.89 -5.96
N ALA A 76 0.86 10.26 -4.91
CA ALA A 76 1.32 10.46 -3.55
C ALA A 76 2.78 10.01 -3.36
N CYS A 77 3.18 8.88 -3.95
CA CYS A 77 4.55 8.40 -3.92
C CYS A 77 5.49 9.33 -4.70
N GLU A 78 5.10 9.81 -5.88
CA GLU A 78 5.88 10.77 -6.67
C GLU A 78 6.13 12.07 -5.88
N ASN A 79 5.11 12.61 -5.23
CA ASN A 79 5.24 13.79 -4.37
C ASN A 79 6.18 13.52 -3.18
N ALA A 80 6.10 12.34 -2.56
CA ALA A 80 6.97 11.96 -1.45
C ALA A 80 8.43 11.76 -1.89
N ILE A 81 8.66 11.19 -3.08
CA ILE A 81 9.98 11.04 -3.69
C ILE A 81 10.58 12.43 -4.00
N ALA A 82 9.79 13.33 -4.59
CA ALA A 82 10.23 14.68 -4.87
C ALA A 82 10.66 15.41 -3.60
N ALA A 83 9.85 15.35 -2.53
CA ALA A 83 10.17 15.93 -1.24
C ALA A 83 11.44 15.31 -0.61
N ALA A 84 11.59 13.99 -0.69
CA ALA A 84 12.76 13.27 -0.19
C ALA A 84 14.04 13.68 -0.95
N ASN A 85 13.96 13.75 -2.27
CA ASN A 85 15.10 14.14 -3.12
C ASN A 85 15.52 15.59 -2.91
N GLU A 86 14.56 16.49 -2.73
CA GLU A 86 14.82 17.90 -2.43
C GLU A 86 15.53 18.06 -1.08
N GLN A 87 15.10 17.32 -0.06
CA GLN A 87 15.58 17.46 1.30
C GLN A 87 16.88 16.71 1.57
N TRP A 88 17.04 15.49 1.04
CA TRP A 88 18.16 14.60 1.40
C TRP A 88 19.01 14.18 0.20
N GLY A 89 18.73 14.71 -0.99
CA GLY A 89 19.40 14.33 -2.23
C GLY A 89 18.82 13.06 -2.85
N ARG A 90 19.03 12.93 -4.15
CA ARG A 90 18.43 11.90 -4.99
C ARG A 90 18.77 10.48 -4.51
N GLY A 91 17.74 9.68 -4.25
CA GLY A 91 17.85 8.29 -3.86
C GLY A 91 18.27 8.03 -2.41
N ASN A 92 18.51 9.07 -1.61
CA ASN A 92 18.95 8.92 -0.21
C ASN A 92 17.80 8.72 0.78
N GLY A 93 16.60 9.20 0.46
CA GLY A 93 15.43 9.05 1.30
C GLY A 93 14.74 7.70 1.16
N GLN A 94 13.73 7.49 1.98
CA GLN A 94 12.83 6.34 1.92
C GLN A 94 11.38 6.79 1.86
N LEU A 95 10.51 5.91 1.36
CA LEU A 95 9.07 6.00 1.49
C LEU A 95 8.60 5.04 2.57
N LYS A 96 7.69 5.50 3.39
CA LYS A 96 6.91 4.66 4.30
C LYS A 96 5.45 4.76 3.91
N LEU A 97 4.86 3.62 3.59
CA LEU A 97 3.42 3.51 3.35
C LEU A 97 2.80 2.76 4.52
N LEU A 98 1.72 3.32 5.05
CA LEU A 98 0.91 2.69 6.08
C LEU A 98 -0.50 2.51 5.51
N PHE A 99 -0.93 1.26 5.42
CA PHE A 99 -2.26 0.88 5.00
C PHE A 99 -3.07 0.47 6.23
N LYS A 100 -4.25 1.06 6.39
CA LYS A 100 -5.20 0.68 7.43
C LYS A 100 -6.48 0.18 6.75
N THR A 101 -6.67 -1.14 6.77
CA THR A 101 -7.86 -1.79 6.24
C THR A 101 -8.90 -1.94 7.34
N GLN A 102 -10.14 -1.55 7.03
CA GLN A 102 -11.30 -1.65 7.89
C GLN A 102 -12.49 -2.16 7.05
N PRO A 103 -13.60 -2.61 7.67
CA PRO A 103 -14.80 -2.91 6.91
C PRO A 103 -15.19 -1.72 6.02
N ARG A 104 -15.26 -1.94 4.69
CA ARG A 104 -15.68 -0.95 3.69
C ARG A 104 -14.79 0.32 3.61
N ARG A 105 -13.55 0.29 4.11
CA ARG A 105 -12.68 1.46 4.16
C ARG A 105 -11.21 1.06 4.04
N LEU A 106 -10.48 1.77 3.20
CA LEU A 106 -9.03 1.72 3.12
C LEU A 106 -8.46 3.12 3.34
N GLU A 107 -7.57 3.23 4.32
CA GLU A 107 -6.77 4.42 4.55
C GLU A 107 -5.33 4.12 4.14
N VAL A 108 -4.74 5.03 3.38
CA VAL A 108 -3.35 4.95 2.92
C VAL A 108 -2.62 6.22 3.35
N GLU A 109 -1.58 6.07 4.14
CA GLU A 109 -0.66 7.16 4.45
C GLU A 109 0.66 6.93 3.70
N VAL A 110 1.08 7.89 2.89
CA VAL A 110 2.38 7.93 2.23
C VAL A 110 3.23 9.01 2.89
N ARG A 111 4.46 8.65 3.24
CA ARG A 111 5.36 9.51 3.99
C ARG A 111 6.77 9.43 3.42
N SER A 112 7.42 10.58 3.23
CA SER A 112 8.86 10.62 3.04
C SER A 112 9.58 10.42 4.38
N VAL A 113 10.65 9.63 4.39
CA VAL A 113 11.42 9.31 5.60
C VAL A 113 12.88 9.63 5.33
N PRO A 114 13.59 10.30 6.27
CA PRO A 114 14.99 10.63 6.12
C PRO A 114 15.86 9.36 6.01
N PRO A 115 17.08 9.47 5.46
CA PRO A 115 18.06 8.41 5.54
C PRO A 115 18.32 8.02 7.00
N ARG A 116 18.60 6.75 7.26
CA ARG A 116 18.77 6.21 8.62
C ARG A 116 19.74 7.00 9.49
N ALA A 117 20.82 7.54 8.90
CA ALA A 117 21.80 8.36 9.60
C ALA A 117 21.20 9.69 10.12
N VAL A 118 20.26 10.28 9.35
CA VAL A 118 19.58 11.53 9.71
C VAL A 118 18.43 11.25 10.69
N GLU A 119 17.76 10.12 10.56
CA GLU A 119 16.69 9.69 11.47
C GLU A 119 17.19 9.56 12.91
N MET A 120 18.38 9.01 13.10
CA MET A 120 19.01 8.90 14.42
C MET A 120 19.33 10.27 15.06
N GLN A 121 19.61 11.30 14.27
CA GLN A 121 19.89 12.66 14.77
C GLN A 121 18.58 13.41 15.09
N GLN A 122 17.50 13.14 14.38
CA GLN A 122 16.19 13.79 14.55
C GLN A 122 15.36 13.19 15.69
N ALA A 123 15.59 11.94 16.07
CA ALA A 123 14.88 11.27 17.18
C ALA A 123 15.07 11.98 18.55
N VAL A 124 16.04 12.89 18.64
CA VAL A 124 16.36 13.66 19.87
C VAL A 124 15.51 14.96 19.96
N ARG A 125 14.76 15.33 18.93
CA ARG A 125 13.96 16.57 18.92
C ARG A 125 12.50 16.28 19.22
N PRO A 126 11.86 17.01 20.17
CA PRO A 126 10.44 16.85 20.42
C PRO A 126 9.62 17.29 19.21
N ALA A 127 8.64 16.45 18.85
CA ALA A 127 7.70 16.75 17.77
C ALA A 127 6.91 18.03 18.10
N ARG A 128 7.10 19.10 17.34
CA ARG A 128 6.22 20.27 17.37
C ARG A 128 4.94 19.95 16.60
N ARG A 129 3.82 20.46 17.10
CA ARG A 129 2.54 20.43 16.38
C ARG A 129 2.70 21.24 15.10
N ASP A 130 2.53 20.52 13.99
CA ASP A 130 2.70 21.05 12.65
C ASP A 130 1.45 21.80 12.21
N GLU A 131 1.60 23.04 11.77
CA GLU A 131 0.57 23.75 11.02
C GLU A 131 0.50 23.17 9.62
N ALA A 132 -0.72 22.80 9.19
CA ALA A 132 -0.97 22.30 7.85
C ALA A 132 -0.70 23.41 6.84
N VAL A 133 0.34 23.28 6.03
CA VAL A 133 0.58 24.17 4.89
C VAL A 133 -0.20 23.64 3.70
N ASP A 134 -1.15 24.44 3.23
CA ASP A 134 -2.00 24.14 2.08
C ASP A 134 -1.18 24.32 0.78
N TYR A 135 -0.44 23.27 0.39
CA TYR A 135 0.21 23.25 -0.92
C TYR A 135 -0.79 22.73 -1.95
N GLU A 136 -1.48 23.62 -2.63
CA GLU A 136 -2.24 23.32 -3.85
C GLU A 136 -1.30 23.04 -5.03
N SER A 137 -0.57 21.92 -4.96
CA SER A 137 0.12 21.42 -6.13
C SER A 137 -0.87 20.71 -7.06
N VAL A 138 -0.64 20.77 -8.37
CA VAL A 138 -1.46 20.05 -9.37
C VAL A 138 -1.61 18.57 -9.01
N GLY A 139 -0.54 17.95 -8.49
CA GLY A 139 -0.57 16.54 -8.06
C GLY A 139 -1.49 16.27 -6.87
N VAL A 140 -1.56 17.18 -5.89
CA VAL A 140 -2.48 17.04 -4.74
C VAL A 140 -3.93 17.16 -5.19
N ASN A 141 -4.23 18.09 -6.10
CA ASN A 141 -5.57 18.25 -6.66
C ASN A 141 -5.99 17.02 -7.48
N MET A 142 -5.08 16.40 -8.22
CA MET A 142 -5.37 15.17 -8.94
C MET A 142 -5.76 14.03 -7.99
N ILE A 143 -5.08 13.86 -6.86
CA ILE A 143 -5.41 12.83 -5.88
C ILE A 143 -6.83 12.98 -5.36
N ARG A 144 -7.29 14.22 -5.10
CA ARG A 144 -8.65 14.52 -4.62
C ARG A 144 -9.76 14.01 -5.53
N LEU A 145 -9.49 13.76 -6.82
CA LEU A 145 -10.47 13.21 -7.75
C LEU A 145 -10.74 11.72 -7.55
N PHE A 146 -9.83 11.00 -6.88
CA PHE A 146 -9.84 9.54 -6.80
C PHE A 146 -10.02 8.99 -5.38
N VAL A 147 -10.01 9.87 -4.36
CA VAL A 147 -10.18 9.49 -2.95
C VAL A 147 -11.24 10.35 -2.27
N ASP A 148 -11.87 9.83 -1.22
CA ASP A 148 -12.96 10.51 -0.52
C ASP A 148 -12.45 11.52 0.50
N GLU A 149 -11.29 11.22 1.14
CA GLU A 149 -10.63 12.16 2.04
C GLU A 149 -9.14 12.26 1.70
N LEU A 150 -8.62 13.49 1.73
CA LEU A 150 -7.20 13.77 1.55
C LEU A 150 -6.73 14.76 2.60
N ARG A 151 -5.64 14.42 3.30
CA ARG A 151 -4.89 15.33 4.16
C ARG A 151 -3.44 15.33 3.70
N TYR A 152 -2.90 16.51 3.47
CA TYR A 152 -1.52 16.73 3.09
C TYR A 152 -0.83 17.59 4.14
N HIS A 153 0.40 17.20 4.49
CA HIS A 153 1.24 17.95 5.40
C HIS A 153 2.70 17.85 4.96
N ARG A 154 3.41 18.98 5.00
CA ARG A 154 4.85 19.03 4.83
C ARG A 154 5.46 19.86 5.95
N ASP A 155 6.34 19.25 6.72
CA ASP A 155 7.12 19.93 7.74
C ASP A 155 8.22 20.76 7.08
N GLN A 156 8.20 22.07 7.27
CA GLN A 156 9.16 23.01 6.67
C GLN A 156 10.56 22.88 7.25
N GLN A 157 10.72 22.40 8.47
CA GLN A 157 12.03 22.25 9.12
C GLN A 157 12.73 20.96 8.75
N THR A 158 11.98 19.87 8.72
CA THR A 158 12.52 18.53 8.42
C THR A 158 12.38 18.13 6.96
N GLY A 159 11.53 18.85 6.20
CA GLY A 159 11.16 18.51 4.83
C GLY A 159 10.32 17.24 4.71
N ILE A 160 9.94 16.61 5.82
CA ILE A 160 9.13 15.39 5.81
C ILE A 160 7.75 15.72 5.26
N MET A 161 7.37 15.02 4.21
CA MET A 161 6.05 15.06 3.62
C MET A 161 5.22 13.88 4.15
N ARG A 162 3.95 14.15 4.45
CA ARG A 162 2.96 13.14 4.83
C ARG A 162 1.67 13.40 4.06
N MET A 163 1.15 12.38 3.42
CA MET A 163 -0.12 12.41 2.72
C MET A 163 -0.98 11.25 3.18
N ARG A 164 -2.18 11.56 3.70
CA ARG A 164 -3.14 10.57 4.15
C ARG A 164 -4.37 10.63 3.26
N MET A 165 -4.71 9.50 2.68
CA MET A 165 -5.84 9.31 1.77
C MET A 165 -6.80 8.29 2.35
N VAL A 166 -8.10 8.48 2.17
CA VAL A 166 -9.13 7.52 2.56
C VAL A 166 -10.05 7.27 1.38
N LYS A 167 -10.32 6.00 1.11
CA LYS A 167 -11.33 5.58 0.13
C LYS A 167 -12.34 4.66 0.81
N TYR A 168 -13.62 4.92 0.58
CA TYR A 168 -14.73 4.13 1.08
C TYR A 168 -15.28 3.24 -0.03
N LEU A 169 -15.72 2.03 0.33
CA LEU A 169 -16.49 1.19 -0.55
C LEU A 169 -17.90 1.77 -0.66
N ILE A 170 -18.26 2.22 -1.84
CA ILE A 170 -19.61 2.74 -2.16
C ILE A 170 -20.48 1.56 -2.62
N GLU A 171 -21.74 1.48 -2.16
CA GLU A 171 -22.70 0.48 -2.63
C GLU A 171 -23.22 0.84 -4.00
#